data_138ca7d70b896b9899c3db47f5b99d07
#
_entry.id   138ca7d70b896b9899c3db47f5b99d07
#
_cell.length_a   1.000
_cell.length_b   1.000
_cell.length_c   1.000
_cell.angle_alpha   90.00
_cell.angle_beta   90.00
_cell.angle_gamma   90.00
#
_symmetry.space_group_name_H-M   'P 1'
#
loop_
_entity.id
_entity.type
_entity.pdbx_description
1 polymer ?
#
loop_
_entity_poly.entity_id
_entity_poly.type
_entity_poly.pdbx_seq_one_letter_code
_entity_poly.pdbx_strand_id
1 'polypeptide(L)'
;MPSKTEEYLALAQRTANGLTRYWESWTDYLTTASRLYKYPFADQLMIYAQRPDATACASFDIWNNRMNRYVRRGSKGIALLDQSSSVPRLHYVFDVSDTGVRRNSRDPEAVSYTHL
;
A
#
# COMPACT_ATOMS: atom_id res chain seq x y z
N MET A 1 1.09 12.21 23.33
CA MET A 1 1.56 11.89 21.98
C MET A 1 0.51 11.07 21.25
N PRO A 2 0.15 11.38 20.01
CA PRO A 2 -0.78 10.54 19.27
C PRO A 2 -0.16 9.19 19.00
N SER A 3 -1.00 8.16 18.95
CA SER A 3 -0.58 6.83 18.58
C SER A 3 -0.21 6.79 17.09
N LYS A 4 0.49 5.73 16.69
CA LYS A 4 0.84 5.57 15.28
C LYS A 4 -0.41 5.48 14.40
N THR A 5 -1.46 4.81 14.90
CA THR A 5 -2.74 4.73 14.19
C THR A 5 -3.34 6.12 14.00
N GLU A 6 -3.31 6.96 15.04
CA GLU A 6 -3.81 8.33 14.94
C GLU A 6 -3.01 9.16 13.93
N GLU A 7 -1.69 8.98 13.90
CA GLU A 7 -0.84 9.67 12.93
C GLU A 7 -1.22 9.30 11.49
N TYR A 8 -1.48 8.02 11.23
CA TYR A 8 -1.86 7.58 9.89
C TYR A 8 -3.28 7.97 9.53
N LEU A 9 -4.19 8.00 10.50
CA LEU A 9 -5.53 8.55 10.28
C LEU A 9 -5.45 10.02 9.88
N ALA A 10 -4.61 10.79 10.57
CA ALA A 10 -4.40 12.20 10.23
C ALA A 10 -3.77 12.35 8.84
N LEU A 11 -2.82 11.47 8.48
CA LEU A 11 -2.22 11.48 7.15
C LEU A 11 -3.26 11.23 6.07
N ALA A 12 -4.14 10.25 6.26
CA ALA A 12 -5.21 9.94 5.32
C ALA A 12 -6.13 11.15 5.14
N GLN A 13 -6.48 11.82 6.23
CA GLN A 13 -7.34 13.00 6.20
C GLN A 13 -6.69 14.14 5.42
N ARG A 14 -5.42 14.42 5.71
CA ARG A 14 -4.69 15.48 5.00
C ARG A 14 -4.55 15.18 3.52
N THR A 15 -4.29 13.92 3.17
CA THR A 15 -4.15 13.52 1.77
C THR A 15 -5.47 13.69 1.03
N ALA A 16 -6.57 13.25 1.62
CA ALA A 16 -7.90 13.42 1.03
C ALA A 16 -8.23 14.89 0.83
N ASN A 17 -7.93 15.74 1.82
CA ASN A 17 -8.18 17.18 1.72
C ASN A 17 -7.34 17.81 0.61
N GLY A 18 -6.09 17.37 0.47
CA GLY A 18 -5.22 17.86 -0.61
C GLY A 18 -5.74 17.50 -1.99
N LEU A 19 -6.24 16.27 -2.15
CA LEU A 19 -6.80 15.80 -3.42
C LEU A 19 -8.02 16.62 -3.84
N THR A 20 -8.85 17.01 -2.88
CA THR A 20 -10.06 17.80 -3.20
C THR A 20 -9.75 19.26 -3.51
N ARG A 21 -8.53 19.71 -3.22
CA ARG A 21 -8.14 21.10 -3.36
C ARG A 21 -7.39 21.41 -4.64
N TYR A 22 -6.58 20.46 -5.15
CA TYR A 22 -5.66 20.71 -6.26
C TYR A 22 -5.84 19.68 -7.37
N TRP A 23 -6.06 20.17 -8.58
CA TRP A 23 -6.21 19.31 -9.76
C TRP A 23 -4.99 18.41 -10.02
N GLU A 24 -3.80 18.95 -9.82
CA GLU A 24 -2.56 18.19 -10.04
C GLU A 24 -2.46 16.99 -9.11
N SER A 25 -2.86 17.17 -7.84
CA SER A 25 -2.89 16.08 -6.89
C SER A 25 -3.86 14.99 -7.30
N TRP A 26 -5.00 15.35 -7.87
CA TRP A 26 -5.96 14.38 -8.39
C TRP A 26 -5.35 13.55 -9.53
N THR A 27 -4.62 14.22 -10.45
CA THR A 27 -3.99 13.55 -11.58
C THR A 27 -2.97 12.51 -11.08
N ASP A 28 -2.11 12.90 -10.14
CA ASP A 28 -1.12 12.01 -9.56
C ASP A 28 -1.79 10.83 -8.84
N TYR A 29 -2.81 11.12 -8.05
CA TYR A 29 -3.56 10.08 -7.34
C TYR A 29 -4.17 9.08 -8.33
N LEU A 30 -4.82 9.54 -9.37
CA LEU A 30 -5.47 8.67 -10.35
C LEU A 30 -4.46 7.77 -11.06
N THR A 31 -3.27 8.28 -11.34
CA THR A 31 -2.20 7.49 -11.92
C THR A 31 -1.80 6.34 -10.99
N THR A 32 -1.61 6.63 -9.70
CA THR A 32 -1.28 5.60 -8.72
C THR A 32 -2.44 4.63 -8.54
N ALA A 33 -3.66 5.14 -8.40
CA ALA A 33 -4.84 4.32 -8.20
C ALA A 33 -5.06 3.33 -9.35
N SER A 34 -4.74 3.72 -10.58
CA SER A 34 -4.89 2.84 -11.73
C SER A 34 -4.01 1.60 -11.64
N ARG A 35 -2.88 1.69 -10.94
CA ARG A 35 -1.99 0.54 -10.70
C ARG A 35 -2.45 -0.32 -9.53
N LEU A 36 -3.29 0.25 -8.66
CA LEU A 36 -3.71 -0.39 -7.41
C LEU A 36 -5.21 -0.67 -7.40
N TYR A 37 -5.80 -0.87 -8.56
CA TYR A 37 -7.26 -0.94 -8.70
C TYR A 37 -7.91 -2.08 -7.88
N LYS A 38 -7.14 -3.09 -7.49
CA LYS A 38 -7.65 -4.18 -6.65
C LYS A 38 -7.80 -3.81 -5.18
N TYR A 39 -7.20 -2.70 -4.77
CA TYR A 39 -7.33 -2.23 -3.39
C TYR A 39 -8.55 -1.34 -3.22
N PRO A 40 -9.24 -1.41 -2.06
CA PRO A 40 -10.30 -0.45 -1.75
C PRO A 40 -9.77 0.98 -1.77
N PHE A 41 -10.67 1.94 -1.99
CA PHE A 41 -10.28 3.35 -2.08
C PHE A 41 -9.45 3.82 -0.88
N ALA A 42 -9.87 3.45 0.34
CA ALA A 42 -9.14 3.87 1.55
C ALA A 42 -7.70 3.37 1.54
N ASP A 43 -7.48 2.13 1.08
CA ASP A 43 -6.14 1.57 0.99
C ASP A 43 -5.33 2.22 -0.12
N GLN A 44 -5.95 2.49 -1.27
CA GLN A 44 -5.28 3.22 -2.35
C GLN A 44 -4.79 4.57 -1.88
N LEU A 45 -5.63 5.27 -1.12
CA LEU A 45 -5.29 6.59 -0.59
C LEU A 45 -4.09 6.50 0.36
N MET A 46 -4.06 5.50 1.23
CA MET A 46 -2.96 5.28 2.16
C MET A 46 -1.67 4.94 1.43
N ILE A 47 -1.75 4.08 0.42
CA ILE A 47 -0.58 3.72 -0.37
C ILE A 47 -0.06 4.95 -1.11
N TYR A 48 -0.93 5.69 -1.75
CA TYR A 48 -0.55 6.92 -2.46
C TYR A 48 0.14 7.92 -1.53
N ALA A 49 -0.41 8.10 -0.32
CA ALA A 49 0.14 9.05 0.64
C ALA A 49 1.56 8.69 1.07
N GLN A 50 1.88 7.41 1.11
CA GLN A 50 3.18 6.92 1.59
C GLN A 50 4.14 6.55 0.46
N ARG A 51 3.62 6.03 -0.63
CA ARG A 51 4.43 5.57 -1.77
C ARG A 51 3.68 5.85 -3.07
N PRO A 52 3.69 7.10 -3.55
CA PRO A 52 2.95 7.46 -4.77
C PRO A 52 3.45 6.73 -6.02
N ASP A 53 4.66 6.21 -6.00
CA ASP A 53 5.25 5.45 -7.10
C ASP A 53 5.00 3.93 -7.00
N ALA A 54 4.22 3.47 -6.03
CA ALA A 54 3.94 2.05 -5.86
C ALA A 54 3.25 1.46 -7.09
N THR A 55 3.63 0.25 -7.46
CA THR A 55 3.08 -0.43 -8.64
C THR A 55 2.37 -1.72 -8.32
N ALA A 56 2.88 -2.50 -7.38
CA ALA A 56 2.25 -3.76 -6.98
C ALA A 56 2.58 -4.01 -5.51
N CYS A 57 1.55 -4.01 -4.68
CA CYS A 57 1.72 -4.14 -3.24
C CYS A 57 1.08 -5.43 -2.74
N ALA A 58 1.72 -6.04 -1.76
CA ALA A 58 1.19 -7.22 -1.09
C ALA A 58 1.80 -7.33 0.30
N SER A 59 1.15 -8.12 1.16
CA SER A 59 1.68 -8.39 2.49
C SER A 59 2.96 -9.22 2.40
N PHE A 60 3.71 -9.23 3.49
CA PHE A 60 4.91 -10.07 3.60
C PHE A 60 4.60 -11.54 3.26
N ASP A 61 3.50 -12.06 3.80
CA ASP A 61 3.13 -13.46 3.59
C ASP A 61 2.84 -13.78 2.12
N ILE A 62 2.18 -12.88 1.42
CA ILE A 62 1.90 -13.08 0.00
C ILE A 62 3.21 -13.09 -0.80
N TRP A 63 4.09 -12.11 -0.55
CA TRP A 63 5.39 -12.08 -1.23
C TRP A 63 6.19 -13.34 -0.97
N ASN A 64 6.28 -13.74 0.30
CA ASN A 64 7.12 -14.85 0.71
C ASN A 64 6.55 -16.21 0.31
N ASN A 65 5.24 -16.41 0.49
CA ASN A 65 4.64 -17.74 0.36
C ASN A 65 3.99 -18.00 -0.99
N ARG A 66 3.43 -16.97 -1.63
CA ARG A 66 2.73 -17.14 -2.91
C ARG A 66 3.57 -16.72 -4.11
N MET A 67 4.31 -15.62 -3.97
CA MET A 67 5.09 -15.08 -5.07
C MET A 67 6.54 -15.55 -5.05
N ASN A 68 6.95 -16.21 -3.98
CA ASN A 68 8.31 -16.70 -3.79
C ASN A 68 9.35 -15.61 -3.95
N ARG A 69 9.05 -14.45 -3.37
CA ARG A 69 9.95 -13.30 -3.35
C ARG A 69 10.24 -12.96 -1.90
N TYR A 70 11.44 -12.46 -1.62
CA TYR A 70 11.77 -12.00 -0.28
C TYR A 70 11.64 -10.49 -0.20
N VAL A 71 11.21 -10.00 0.97
CA VAL A 71 11.20 -8.56 1.25
C VAL A 71 12.60 -8.19 1.74
N ARG A 72 13.20 -7.18 1.11
CA ARG A 72 14.56 -6.78 1.45
C ARG A 72 14.63 -6.26 2.87
N ARG A 73 15.72 -6.62 3.57
CA ARG A 73 15.96 -6.14 4.92
C ARG A 73 16.02 -4.61 4.92
N GLY A 74 15.36 -4.01 5.90
CA GLY A 74 15.33 -2.55 6.03
C GLY A 74 14.24 -1.87 5.21
N SER A 75 13.45 -2.63 4.45
CA SER A 75 12.32 -2.06 3.71
C SER A 75 11.29 -1.51 4.68
N LYS A 76 10.78 -0.31 4.38
CA LYS A 76 9.74 0.32 5.16
C LYS A 76 8.38 -0.11 4.61
N GLY A 77 7.59 -0.79 5.42
CA GLY A 77 6.25 -1.19 5.02
C GLY A 77 5.33 0.01 4.84
N ILE A 78 4.35 -0.17 3.97
CA ILE A 78 3.29 0.81 3.77
C ILE A 78 2.18 0.45 4.74
N ALA A 79 1.82 1.37 5.62
CA ALA A 79 0.81 1.14 6.65
C ALA A 79 -0.60 1.27 6.07
N LEU A 80 -1.41 0.25 6.28
CA LEU A 80 -2.84 0.27 5.94
C LEU A 80 -3.65 0.18 7.22
N LEU A 81 -4.84 0.75 7.19
CA LEU A 81 -5.74 0.74 8.33
C LEU A 81 -6.73 -0.41 8.20
N ASP A 82 -6.73 -1.29 9.17
CA ASP A 82 -7.72 -2.36 9.27
C ASP A 82 -8.78 -1.92 10.28
N GLN A 83 -9.97 -1.63 9.78
CA GLN A 83 -11.09 -1.17 10.59
C GLN A 83 -12.14 -2.25 10.77
N SER A 84 -11.79 -3.51 10.57
CA SER A 84 -12.72 -4.62 10.73
C SER A 84 -13.07 -4.90 12.20
N SER A 85 -12.27 -4.41 13.13
CA SER A 85 -12.55 -4.52 14.56
C SER A 85 -12.97 -3.16 15.13
N SER A 86 -13.44 -3.14 16.38
CA SER A 86 -13.87 -1.91 17.04
C SER A 86 -12.72 -0.92 17.25
N VAL A 87 -11.49 -1.42 17.35
CA VAL A 87 -10.30 -0.59 17.49
C VAL A 87 -9.49 -0.71 16.19
N PRO A 88 -9.27 0.42 15.48
CA PRO A 88 -8.47 0.35 14.26
C PRO A 88 -7.05 -0.14 14.54
N ARG A 89 -6.55 -0.99 13.65
CA ARG A 89 -5.20 -1.54 13.73
C ARG A 89 -4.46 -1.24 12.45
N LEU A 90 -3.13 -1.30 12.52
CA LEU A 90 -2.30 -1.17 11.34
C LEU A 90 -1.85 -2.54 10.86
N HIS A 91 -1.83 -2.72 9.53
CA HIS A 91 -1.10 -3.81 8.92
C HIS A 91 -0.26 -3.22 7.79
N TYR A 92 0.73 -3.98 7.34
CA TYR A 92 1.71 -3.43 6.42
C TYR A 92 1.77 -4.25 5.14
N VAL A 93 1.89 -3.54 4.03
CA VAL A 93 2.17 -4.15 2.73
C VAL A 93 3.50 -3.61 2.21
N PHE A 94 4.05 -4.27 1.22
CA PHE A 94 5.32 -3.88 0.61
C PHE A 94 5.15 -3.82 -0.90
N ASP A 95 5.76 -2.80 -1.50
CA ASP A 95 5.76 -2.68 -2.95
C ASP A 95 6.77 -3.67 -3.55
N VAL A 96 6.55 -4.06 -4.79
CA VAL A 96 7.42 -4.98 -5.51
C VAL A 96 8.87 -4.49 -5.55
N SER A 97 9.08 -3.18 -5.57
CA SER A 97 10.42 -2.59 -5.58
C SER A 97 11.22 -2.88 -4.31
N ASP A 98 10.54 -3.24 -3.22
CA ASP A 98 11.19 -3.63 -1.96
C ASP A 98 11.38 -5.13 -1.86
N THR A 99 11.17 -5.87 -2.93
CA THR A 99 11.31 -7.33 -2.93
C THR A 99 12.40 -7.77 -3.89
N GLY A 100 12.94 -8.95 -3.62
CA GLY A 100 13.92 -9.58 -4.48
C GLY A 100 13.43 -10.93 -4.97
N VAL A 101 14.02 -11.38 -6.07
CA VAL A 101 13.62 -12.62 -6.73
C VAL A 101 14.29 -13.80 -6.04
N ARG A 102 13.49 -14.84 -5.77
CA ARG A 102 13.99 -16.15 -5.39
C ARG A 102 13.88 -17.06 -6.60
N ARG A 103 14.51 -18.20 -6.50
CA ARG A 103 14.34 -19.24 -7.50
C ARG A 103 12.86 -19.59 -7.62
N ASN A 104 12.33 -19.63 -8.85
CA ASN A 104 10.92 -19.91 -9.15
C ASN A 104 9.94 -18.83 -8.68
N SER A 105 10.38 -17.58 -8.62
CA SER A 105 9.49 -16.45 -8.34
C SER A 105 8.43 -16.30 -9.43
N ARG A 106 7.24 -15.90 -9.01
CA ARG A 106 6.16 -15.57 -9.93
C ARG A 106 6.29 -14.14 -10.43
N ASP A 107 5.58 -13.86 -11.53
CA ASP A 107 5.52 -12.53 -12.09
C ASP A 107 4.89 -11.58 -11.08
N PRO A 108 5.54 -10.45 -10.74
CA PRO A 108 4.97 -9.48 -9.82
C PRO A 108 3.59 -8.94 -10.22
N GLU A 109 3.28 -8.87 -11.50
CA GLU A 109 1.97 -8.41 -11.95
C GLU A 109 0.83 -9.29 -11.45
N ALA A 110 1.09 -10.56 -11.20
CA ALA A 110 0.08 -11.48 -10.67
C ALA A 110 -0.41 -11.07 -9.28
N VAL A 111 0.35 -10.25 -8.54
CA VAL A 111 -0.05 -9.77 -7.22
C VAL A 111 -1.35 -8.98 -7.29
N SER A 112 -1.56 -8.20 -8.34
CA SER A 112 -2.78 -7.41 -8.52
C SER A 112 -4.04 -8.26 -8.58
N TYR A 113 -3.90 -9.53 -8.95
CA TYR A 113 -5.03 -10.44 -9.09
C TYR A 113 -5.19 -11.38 -7.91
N THR A 114 -4.19 -11.50 -7.06
CA THR A 114 -4.18 -12.45 -5.96
C THR A 114 -4.26 -11.84 -4.57
N HIS A 115 -4.21 -10.53 -4.47
CA HIS A 115 -4.31 -9.90 -3.16
C HIS A 115 -5.71 -10.06 -2.60
N LEU A 116 -5.84 -10.01 -1.30
CA LEU A 116 -7.12 -10.21 -0.62
C LEU A 116 -7.56 -8.96 0.13
#